data_abb33c276f761820b37d915317712a8c
#
_entry.id   abb33c276f761820b37d915317712a8c
#
_cell.length_a   1.000
_cell.length_b   1.000
_cell.length_c   1.000
_cell.angle_alpha   90.00
_cell.angle_beta   90.00
_cell.angle_gamma   90.00
#
_symmetry.space_group_name_H-M   'P 1'
#
loop_
_entity.id
_entity.type
_entity.pdbx_description
1 polymer ?
#
loop_
_entity_poly.entity_id
_entity_poly.type
_entity_poly.pdbx_seq_one_letter_code
_entity_poly.pdbx_strand_id
1 'polypeptide(L)'
;MTPRETIIKAFELGKPERVPVTLFGGGMWSIKDYGTSFEELATNVDKNVDMCVTEAAKIRSDVVYVGSGFNNFHAYALTKKYGVNMKYREIGAPDLTDHVVHSEEDIAKLDINDIHKEPVIQGIMEATRRVKEKIGKERLVTMTCWGPFTLAARFVGEEPFMKHTFKKPAFVEKMVDFCADLLIKLYEPLVNDGLEVLSIADPTASGDLINPRQMERFAVPALKKMSDWAKSKGVYTILHICGDTSDRLEMFLKTGCTVIFFDQKVNIAKAKEVLGGKMCFGGNVDPVHVLLNKTAPEVEQACREVIEIAGKDGGFVLVPGCDIPPTISYENLKTFHDVALNWKY
;
A
#
# COMPACT_ATOMS: atom_id res chain seq x y z
N MET A 1 0.55 25.35 -3.36
CA MET A 1 0.89 24.21 -2.45
C MET A 1 1.79 23.23 -3.18
N THR A 2 2.82 22.67 -2.51
CA THR A 2 3.59 21.54 -3.03
C THR A 2 2.72 20.30 -3.13
N PRO A 3 3.12 19.26 -3.93
CA PRO A 3 2.47 17.96 -3.93
C PRO A 3 2.32 17.36 -2.52
N ARG A 4 3.37 17.46 -1.71
CA ARG A 4 3.36 17.00 -0.31
C ARG A 4 2.32 17.75 0.55
N GLU A 5 2.29 19.07 0.50
CA GLU A 5 1.30 19.87 1.25
C GLU A 5 -0.13 19.58 0.78
N THR A 6 -0.31 19.38 -0.52
CA THR A 6 -1.62 19.07 -1.12
C THR A 6 -2.20 17.78 -0.56
N ILE A 7 -1.41 16.70 -0.52
CA ILE A 7 -1.91 15.41 -0.05
C ILE A 7 -2.06 15.36 1.47
N ILE A 8 -1.17 15.99 2.24
CA ILE A 8 -1.29 16.11 3.69
C ILE A 8 -2.59 16.84 4.06
N LYS A 9 -2.90 17.94 3.39
CA LYS A 9 -4.15 18.66 3.64
C LYS A 9 -5.39 17.81 3.41
N ALA A 10 -5.38 16.91 2.41
CA ALA A 10 -6.47 15.96 2.21
C ALA A 10 -6.49 14.88 3.31
N PHE A 11 -5.34 14.37 3.76
CA PHE A 11 -5.26 13.43 4.88
C PHE A 11 -5.87 14.00 6.17
N GLU A 12 -5.74 15.30 6.36
CA GLU A 12 -6.33 16.06 7.47
C GLU A 12 -7.77 16.52 7.20
N LEU A 13 -8.44 15.89 6.24
CA LEU A 13 -9.82 16.18 5.83
C LEU A 13 -10.02 17.60 5.26
N GLY A 14 -8.96 18.30 4.93
CA GLY A 14 -9.00 19.62 4.34
C GLY A 14 -9.28 19.57 2.83
N LYS A 15 -9.55 20.74 2.26
CA LYS A 15 -9.72 20.97 0.83
C LYS A 15 -8.49 21.69 0.29
N PRO A 16 -7.58 21.01 -0.41
CA PRO A 16 -6.40 21.63 -1.02
C PRO A 16 -6.77 22.43 -2.28
N GLU A 17 -5.81 23.12 -2.91
CA GLU A 17 -6.03 23.91 -4.13
C GLU A 17 -6.42 23.07 -5.35
N ARG A 18 -6.03 21.79 -5.36
CA ARG A 18 -6.36 20.80 -6.37
C ARG A 18 -6.60 19.44 -5.73
N VAL A 19 -7.18 18.51 -6.46
CA VAL A 19 -7.29 17.13 -6.00
C VAL A 19 -5.90 16.50 -5.90
N PRO A 20 -5.53 15.88 -4.77
CA PRO A 20 -4.31 15.08 -4.71
C PRO A 20 -4.44 13.83 -5.57
N VAL A 21 -3.32 13.37 -6.11
CA VAL A 21 -3.26 12.18 -6.97
C VAL A 21 -2.03 11.33 -6.67
N THR A 22 -2.22 10.03 -6.62
CA THR A 22 -1.10 9.09 -6.50
C THR A 22 -1.41 7.76 -7.15
N LEU A 23 -0.38 7.01 -7.50
CA LEU A 23 -0.50 5.61 -7.84
C LEU A 23 -0.23 4.81 -6.57
N PHE A 24 -1.25 4.14 -6.05
CA PHE A 24 -0.97 3.11 -5.05
C PHE A 24 -0.40 1.89 -5.78
N GLY A 25 0.82 1.49 -5.45
CA GLY A 25 1.56 0.53 -6.26
C GLY A 25 2.26 1.22 -7.44
N GLY A 26 2.03 0.74 -8.64
CA GLY A 26 2.68 1.26 -9.87
C GLY A 26 4.13 0.83 -10.06
N GLY A 27 4.68 0.07 -9.12
CA GLY A 27 6.07 -0.39 -9.18
C GLY A 27 6.37 -1.23 -10.40
N MET A 28 5.45 -2.08 -10.83
CA MET A 28 5.63 -2.90 -12.03
C MET A 28 5.68 -2.06 -13.32
N TRP A 29 4.85 -1.03 -13.40
CA TRP A 29 4.88 -0.10 -14.51
C TRP A 29 6.21 0.66 -14.56
N SER A 30 6.62 1.22 -13.41
CA SER A 30 7.88 1.96 -13.28
C SER A 30 9.11 1.08 -13.58
N ILE A 31 9.14 -0.15 -13.08
CA ILE A 31 10.22 -1.12 -13.36
C ILE A 31 10.34 -1.38 -14.86
N LYS A 32 9.21 -1.60 -15.54
CA LYS A 32 9.18 -1.84 -16.98
C LYS A 32 9.58 -0.59 -17.78
N ASP A 33 9.04 0.57 -17.43
CA ASP A 33 9.32 1.83 -18.11
C ASP A 33 10.78 2.27 -17.95
N TYR A 34 11.35 2.05 -16.76
CA TYR A 34 12.75 2.33 -16.46
C TYR A 34 13.71 1.28 -17.06
N GLY A 35 13.21 0.09 -17.42
CA GLY A 35 14.02 -0.98 -18.03
C GLY A 35 14.88 -1.76 -17.02
N THR A 36 14.29 -2.14 -15.88
CA THR A 36 14.95 -2.90 -14.81
C THR A 36 14.10 -4.09 -14.35
N SER A 37 14.50 -4.77 -13.27
CA SER A 37 13.79 -5.88 -12.66
C SER A 37 13.75 -5.76 -11.14
N PHE A 38 12.82 -6.50 -10.49
CA PHE A 38 12.79 -6.59 -9.03
C PHE A 38 14.08 -7.15 -8.45
N GLU A 39 14.67 -8.16 -9.10
CA GLU A 39 15.91 -8.79 -8.66
C GLU A 39 17.09 -7.81 -8.67
N GLU A 40 17.18 -7.01 -9.72
CA GLU A 40 18.22 -5.99 -9.81
C GLU A 40 18.02 -4.89 -8.78
N LEU A 41 16.80 -4.40 -8.60
CA LEU A 41 16.50 -3.36 -7.60
C LEU A 41 16.69 -3.84 -6.16
N ALA A 42 16.48 -5.13 -5.89
CA ALA A 42 16.70 -5.72 -4.56
C ALA A 42 18.18 -5.71 -4.14
N THR A 43 19.09 -5.70 -5.12
CA THR A 43 20.55 -5.77 -4.90
C THR A 43 21.28 -4.47 -5.22
N ASN A 44 20.65 -3.53 -5.92
CA ASN A 44 21.26 -2.28 -6.36
C ASN A 44 20.47 -1.06 -5.85
N VAL A 45 20.90 -0.54 -4.70
CA VAL A 45 20.28 0.62 -4.04
C VAL A 45 20.35 1.87 -4.92
N ASP A 46 21.47 2.14 -5.60
CA ASP A 46 21.65 3.32 -6.44
C ASP A 46 20.64 3.33 -7.57
N LYS A 47 20.45 2.19 -8.23
CA LYS A 47 19.50 2.03 -9.33
C LYS A 47 18.04 2.17 -8.84
N ASN A 48 17.73 1.63 -7.65
CA ASN A 48 16.40 1.77 -7.04
C ASN A 48 16.09 3.25 -6.74
N VAL A 49 17.05 3.99 -6.18
CA VAL A 49 16.91 5.43 -5.91
C VAL A 49 16.73 6.21 -7.21
N ASP A 50 17.54 5.94 -8.23
CA ASP A 50 17.48 6.63 -9.52
C ASP A 50 16.14 6.39 -10.22
N MET A 51 15.67 5.13 -10.25
CA MET A 51 14.35 4.80 -10.78
C MET A 51 13.25 5.57 -10.06
N CYS A 52 13.21 5.54 -8.72
CA CYS A 52 12.16 6.20 -7.95
C CYS A 52 12.12 7.73 -8.21
N VAL A 53 13.28 8.37 -8.30
CA VAL A 53 13.35 9.82 -8.55
C VAL A 53 12.97 10.16 -9.98
N THR A 54 13.43 9.40 -10.96
CA THR A 54 13.12 9.58 -12.38
C THR A 54 11.63 9.40 -12.64
N GLU A 55 11.05 8.31 -12.14
CA GLU A 55 9.64 8.00 -12.31
C GLU A 55 8.74 9.01 -11.58
N ALA A 56 9.15 9.47 -10.39
CA ALA A 56 8.42 10.50 -9.67
C ALA A 56 8.30 11.82 -10.46
N ALA A 57 9.35 12.21 -11.16
CA ALA A 57 9.35 13.39 -12.02
C ALA A 57 8.45 13.21 -13.26
N LYS A 58 8.44 11.99 -13.83
CA LYS A 58 7.66 11.64 -15.01
C LYS A 58 6.17 11.50 -14.70
N ILE A 59 5.82 10.75 -13.67
CA ILE A 59 4.44 10.41 -13.29
C ILE A 59 3.74 11.57 -12.57
N ARG A 60 4.48 12.37 -11.81
CA ARG A 60 3.97 13.51 -11.02
C ARG A 60 2.99 13.15 -9.90
N SER A 61 3.08 11.94 -9.35
CA SER A 61 2.33 11.54 -8.16
C SER A 61 2.71 12.36 -6.92
N ASP A 62 1.77 12.58 -6.02
CA ASP A 62 2.01 13.29 -4.76
C ASP A 62 2.71 12.44 -3.69
N VAL A 63 2.64 11.10 -3.84
CA VAL A 63 3.36 10.12 -3.00
C VAL A 63 4.26 9.27 -3.87
N VAL A 64 5.46 8.97 -3.38
CA VAL A 64 6.41 8.04 -4.00
C VAL A 64 6.58 6.83 -3.10
N TYR A 65 6.34 5.65 -3.67
CA TYR A 65 6.38 4.36 -2.96
C TYR A 65 7.66 3.63 -3.31
N VAL A 66 8.66 3.73 -2.45
CA VAL A 66 9.93 3.02 -2.61
C VAL A 66 9.72 1.53 -2.33
N GLY A 67 10.29 0.68 -3.14
CA GLY A 67 10.16 -0.77 -2.97
C GLY A 67 8.74 -1.30 -3.22
N SER A 68 7.92 -0.60 -4.01
CA SER A 68 6.62 -1.13 -4.45
C SER A 68 6.80 -2.48 -5.15
N GLY A 69 6.10 -3.51 -4.65
CA GLY A 69 6.27 -4.90 -5.10
C GLY A 69 7.27 -5.72 -4.29
N PHE A 70 8.02 -5.11 -3.35
CA PHE A 70 8.93 -5.82 -2.44
C PHE A 70 8.26 -6.35 -1.17
N ASN A 71 6.95 -6.41 -1.14
CA ASN A 71 6.15 -6.70 0.06
C ASN A 71 6.44 -8.08 0.67
N ASN A 72 6.82 -9.08 -0.14
CA ASN A 72 7.16 -10.42 0.34
C ASN A 72 8.57 -10.50 0.97
N PHE A 73 9.43 -9.51 0.76
CA PHE A 73 10.77 -9.51 1.33
C PHE A 73 10.78 -9.44 2.86
N HIS A 74 9.73 -8.92 3.47
CA HIS A 74 9.59 -8.88 4.94
C HIS A 74 9.42 -10.29 5.52
N ALA A 75 8.62 -11.14 4.87
CA ALA A 75 8.50 -12.55 5.25
C ALA A 75 9.77 -13.33 4.88
N TYR A 76 10.33 -13.09 3.70
CA TYR A 76 11.59 -13.71 3.27
C TYR A 76 12.72 -13.46 4.26
N ALA A 77 12.90 -12.23 4.73
CA ALA A 77 13.93 -11.84 5.68
C ALA A 77 13.96 -12.73 6.95
N LEU A 78 12.80 -13.17 7.43
CA LEU A 78 12.69 -14.03 8.60
C LEU A 78 12.69 -15.53 8.28
N THR A 79 12.37 -15.92 7.05
CA THR A 79 12.15 -17.33 6.69
C THR A 79 13.28 -17.95 5.87
N LYS A 80 14.16 -17.15 5.26
CA LYS A 80 15.27 -17.65 4.43
C LYS A 80 16.19 -18.63 5.17
N LYS A 81 16.41 -18.46 6.46
CA LYS A 81 17.21 -19.36 7.28
C LYS A 81 16.60 -20.77 7.41
N TYR A 82 15.35 -20.94 7.05
CA TYR A 82 14.64 -22.22 7.00
C TYR A 82 14.52 -22.78 5.58
N GLY A 83 15.26 -22.22 4.60
CA GLY A 83 15.30 -22.71 3.22
C GLY A 83 14.30 -22.03 2.26
N VAL A 84 13.51 -21.07 2.72
CA VAL A 84 12.62 -20.29 1.86
C VAL A 84 13.44 -19.38 0.94
N ASN A 85 13.08 -19.34 -0.34
CA ASN A 85 13.70 -18.47 -1.34
C ASN A 85 12.69 -17.53 -1.99
N MET A 86 13.19 -16.48 -2.65
CA MET A 86 12.37 -15.61 -3.49
C MET A 86 12.24 -16.22 -4.89
N LYS A 87 11.02 -16.25 -5.39
CA LYS A 87 10.68 -16.61 -6.77
C LYS A 87 10.39 -15.32 -7.54
N TYR A 88 11.36 -14.88 -8.32
CA TYR A 88 11.17 -13.76 -9.24
C TYR A 88 10.31 -14.16 -10.42
N ARG A 89 9.50 -13.23 -10.91
CA ARG A 89 8.61 -13.39 -12.05
C ARG A 89 8.94 -12.33 -13.09
N GLU A 90 8.71 -12.63 -14.35
CA GLU A 90 8.84 -11.65 -15.43
C GLU A 90 7.81 -10.52 -15.28
N ILE A 91 6.58 -10.88 -14.90
CA ILE A 91 5.50 -9.94 -14.59
C ILE A 91 4.93 -10.31 -13.23
N GLY A 92 4.84 -9.32 -12.34
CA GLY A 92 4.32 -9.47 -10.98
C GLY A 92 5.38 -9.36 -9.90
N ALA A 93 4.94 -9.07 -8.69
CA ALA A 93 5.82 -9.03 -7.53
C ALA A 93 6.44 -10.41 -7.26
N PRO A 94 7.69 -10.46 -6.73
CA PRO A 94 8.32 -11.70 -6.30
C PRO A 94 7.49 -12.41 -5.24
N ASP A 95 7.55 -13.74 -5.23
CA ASP A 95 6.82 -14.58 -4.28
C ASP A 95 7.76 -15.48 -3.47
N LEU A 96 7.26 -16.07 -2.41
CA LEU A 96 8.01 -17.04 -1.60
C LEU A 96 7.87 -18.44 -2.18
N THR A 97 8.92 -19.25 -2.04
CA THR A 97 8.90 -20.64 -2.51
C THR A 97 8.21 -21.58 -1.55
N ASP A 98 8.07 -21.21 -0.27
CA ASP A 98 7.51 -22.08 0.77
C ASP A 98 7.02 -21.25 1.98
N HIS A 99 6.38 -21.94 2.93
CA HIS A 99 5.84 -21.42 4.18
C HIS A 99 6.40 -22.20 5.37
N VAL A 100 6.69 -21.53 6.48
CA VAL A 100 7.40 -22.14 7.62
C VAL A 100 6.63 -22.10 8.94
N VAL A 101 5.45 -21.51 8.99
CA VAL A 101 4.65 -21.41 10.21
C VAL A 101 3.46 -22.33 10.14
N HIS A 102 3.49 -23.42 10.91
CA HIS A 102 2.43 -24.43 10.97
C HIS A 102 1.79 -24.52 12.38
N SER A 103 2.45 -23.92 13.38
CA SER A 103 2.05 -23.97 14.79
C SER A 103 2.42 -22.67 15.52
N GLU A 104 1.94 -22.52 16.76
CA GLU A 104 2.32 -21.38 17.60
C GLU A 104 3.80 -21.40 18.00
N GLU A 105 4.38 -22.59 18.13
CA GLU A 105 5.79 -22.76 18.43
C GLU A 105 6.67 -22.26 17.27
N ASP A 106 6.20 -22.32 16.03
CA ASP A 106 6.92 -21.80 14.89
C ASP A 106 6.93 -20.27 14.85
N ILE A 107 5.85 -19.63 15.31
CA ILE A 107 5.82 -18.16 15.48
C ILE A 107 6.93 -17.73 16.44
N ALA A 108 7.09 -18.44 17.56
CA ALA A 108 8.10 -18.12 18.57
C ALA A 108 9.55 -18.26 18.08
N LYS A 109 9.79 -19.01 16.99
CA LYS A 109 11.11 -19.15 16.36
C LYS A 109 11.46 -17.98 15.44
N LEU A 110 10.49 -17.17 15.02
CA LEU A 110 10.72 -16.01 14.17
C LEU A 110 11.19 -14.83 15.03
N ASP A 111 12.46 -14.46 14.89
CA ASP A 111 13.01 -13.31 15.61
C ASP A 111 12.89 -12.03 14.77
N ILE A 112 11.95 -11.16 15.13
CA ILE A 112 11.74 -9.88 14.46
C ILE A 112 12.90 -8.90 14.61
N ASN A 113 13.79 -9.10 15.59
CA ASN A 113 14.97 -8.26 15.75
C ASN A 113 16.02 -8.49 14.66
N ASP A 114 15.95 -9.62 13.97
CA ASP A 114 16.84 -9.95 12.86
C ASP A 114 16.47 -9.27 11.55
N ILE A 115 15.25 -8.72 11.42
CA ILE A 115 14.77 -8.18 10.14
C ILE A 115 15.69 -7.10 9.57
N HIS A 116 16.24 -6.22 10.41
CA HIS A 116 17.13 -5.14 9.99
C HIS A 116 18.57 -5.61 9.64
N LYS A 117 18.91 -6.85 9.90
CA LYS A 117 20.21 -7.43 9.53
C LYS A 117 20.22 -7.93 8.08
N GLU A 118 19.04 -8.06 7.49
CA GLU A 118 18.90 -8.61 6.14
C GLU A 118 19.28 -7.58 5.08
N PRO A 119 20.22 -7.89 4.18
CA PRO A 119 20.74 -6.94 3.18
C PRO A 119 19.65 -6.32 2.31
N VAL A 120 18.65 -7.12 1.90
CA VAL A 120 17.54 -6.62 1.07
C VAL A 120 16.69 -5.60 1.83
N ILE A 121 16.47 -5.82 3.12
CA ILE A 121 15.70 -4.87 3.96
C ILE A 121 16.54 -3.60 4.18
N GLN A 122 17.82 -3.74 4.46
CA GLN A 122 18.74 -2.59 4.57
C GLN A 122 18.76 -1.78 3.27
N GLY A 123 18.81 -2.46 2.12
CA GLY A 123 18.80 -1.82 0.80
C GLY A 123 17.52 -1.03 0.53
N ILE A 124 16.35 -1.59 0.85
CA ILE A 124 15.07 -0.89 0.68
C ILE A 124 14.97 0.31 1.63
N MET A 125 15.41 0.16 2.87
CA MET A 125 15.42 1.24 3.85
C MET A 125 16.37 2.36 3.45
N GLU A 126 17.56 2.02 2.98
CA GLU A 126 18.54 3.00 2.48
C GLU A 126 18.00 3.72 1.24
N ALA A 127 17.40 3.00 0.28
CA ALA A 127 16.75 3.61 -0.87
C ALA A 127 15.66 4.59 -0.42
N THR A 128 14.85 4.23 0.58
CA THR A 128 13.78 5.10 1.10
C THR A 128 14.36 6.38 1.69
N ARG A 129 15.43 6.32 2.49
CA ARG A 129 16.11 7.51 3.04
C ARG A 129 16.62 8.41 1.93
N ARG A 130 17.33 7.86 0.97
CA ARG A 130 17.96 8.62 -0.11
C ARG A 130 16.93 9.24 -1.07
N VAL A 131 15.84 8.55 -1.38
CA VAL A 131 14.72 9.12 -2.15
C VAL A 131 14.10 10.27 -1.37
N LYS A 132 13.86 10.09 -0.06
CA LYS A 132 13.34 11.15 0.81
C LYS A 132 14.27 12.37 0.87
N GLU A 133 15.57 12.19 0.97
CA GLU A 133 16.55 13.28 0.92
C GLU A 133 16.46 14.08 -0.38
N LYS A 134 16.28 13.40 -1.53
CA LYS A 134 16.24 14.04 -2.85
C LYS A 134 14.93 14.79 -3.11
N ILE A 135 13.79 14.22 -2.78
CA ILE A 135 12.47 14.73 -3.20
C ILE A 135 11.45 14.88 -2.07
N GLY A 136 11.79 14.51 -0.83
CA GLY A 136 10.85 14.53 0.31
C GLY A 136 10.35 15.91 0.73
N LYS A 137 11.02 17.00 0.31
CA LYS A 137 10.51 18.37 0.51
C LYS A 137 9.31 18.69 -0.38
N GLU A 138 9.24 18.04 -1.55
CA GLU A 138 8.20 18.28 -2.55
C GLU A 138 7.08 17.24 -2.51
N ARG A 139 7.40 15.98 -2.18
CA ARG A 139 6.49 14.83 -2.22
C ARG A 139 6.57 14.01 -0.96
N LEU A 140 5.48 13.33 -0.60
CA LEU A 140 5.58 12.29 0.42
C LEU A 140 6.35 11.10 -0.13
N VAL A 141 7.24 10.55 0.69
CA VAL A 141 8.00 9.34 0.37
C VAL A 141 7.67 8.29 1.40
N THR A 142 7.36 7.08 0.97
CA THR A 142 7.06 5.95 1.83
C THR A 142 7.58 4.65 1.26
N MET A 143 7.53 3.61 2.06
CA MET A 143 7.74 2.21 1.68
C MET A 143 6.40 1.47 1.85
N THR A 144 6.06 0.58 0.93
CA THR A 144 4.84 -0.24 1.05
C THR A 144 5.14 -1.62 1.61
N CYS A 145 4.32 -2.08 2.55
CA CYS A 145 4.37 -3.42 3.13
C CYS A 145 3.04 -4.14 2.95
N TRP A 146 3.08 -5.49 2.96
CA TRP A 146 1.85 -6.24 3.22
C TRP A 146 1.30 -5.87 4.60
N GLY A 147 -0.02 -5.80 4.71
CA GLY A 147 -0.70 -5.63 5.98
C GLY A 147 -0.59 -6.88 6.87
N PRO A 148 -0.89 -6.77 8.15
CA PRO A 148 -0.67 -7.85 9.11
C PRO A 148 -1.38 -9.15 8.76
N PHE A 149 -2.62 -9.07 8.25
CA PHE A 149 -3.40 -10.25 7.91
C PHE A 149 -2.87 -10.96 6.65
N THR A 150 -2.51 -10.19 5.63
CA THR A 150 -1.88 -10.71 4.41
C THR A 150 -0.51 -11.28 4.70
N LEU A 151 0.30 -10.59 5.49
CA LEU A 151 1.64 -11.07 5.86
C LEU A 151 1.56 -12.37 6.67
N ALA A 152 0.59 -12.51 7.57
CA ALA A 152 0.33 -13.75 8.29
C ALA A 152 0.00 -14.91 7.33
N ALA A 153 -0.80 -14.65 6.29
CA ALA A 153 -1.09 -15.65 5.26
C ALA A 153 0.18 -16.06 4.48
N ARG A 154 1.14 -15.15 4.28
CA ARG A 154 2.42 -15.46 3.62
C ARG A 154 3.33 -16.37 4.48
N PHE A 155 3.29 -16.24 5.78
CA PHE A 155 4.05 -17.13 6.66
C PHE A 155 3.45 -18.52 6.81
N VAL A 156 2.11 -18.62 6.78
CA VAL A 156 1.35 -19.86 7.05
C VAL A 156 0.98 -20.62 5.76
N GLY A 157 0.91 -19.89 4.64
CA GLY A 157 0.27 -20.32 3.40
C GLY A 157 -1.20 -19.91 3.35
N GLU A 158 -1.65 -19.37 2.22
CA GLU A 158 -2.99 -18.78 2.10
C GLU A 158 -4.11 -19.78 2.41
N GLU A 159 -4.07 -20.96 1.81
CA GLU A 159 -5.12 -21.98 2.00
C GLU A 159 -5.21 -22.48 3.45
N PRO A 160 -4.12 -22.93 4.11
CA PRO A 160 -4.18 -23.32 5.52
C PRO A 160 -4.55 -22.14 6.43
N PHE A 161 -4.07 -20.93 6.16
CA PHE A 161 -4.40 -19.74 6.94
C PHE A 161 -5.90 -19.44 6.90
N MET A 162 -6.53 -19.46 5.72
CA MET A 162 -7.97 -19.28 5.59
C MET A 162 -8.76 -20.36 6.34
N LYS A 163 -8.33 -21.64 6.27
CA LYS A 163 -8.95 -22.70 7.06
C LYS A 163 -8.82 -22.46 8.58
N HIS A 164 -7.70 -21.88 9.02
CA HIS A 164 -7.45 -21.59 10.43
C HIS A 164 -8.30 -20.46 10.98
N THR A 165 -8.80 -19.52 10.15
CA THR A 165 -9.76 -18.52 10.61
C THR A 165 -11.03 -19.13 11.24
N PHE A 166 -11.38 -20.36 10.85
CA PHE A 166 -12.50 -21.12 11.42
C PHE A 166 -12.04 -22.18 12.45
N LYS A 167 -10.94 -22.90 12.14
CA LYS A 167 -10.55 -24.07 12.96
C LYS A 167 -9.64 -23.73 14.13
N LYS A 168 -8.81 -22.69 14.00
CA LYS A 168 -7.80 -22.27 15.00
C LYS A 168 -7.75 -20.74 15.11
N PRO A 169 -8.86 -20.07 15.46
CA PRO A 169 -8.91 -18.61 15.45
C PRO A 169 -7.87 -17.96 16.37
N ALA A 170 -7.57 -18.53 17.54
CA ALA A 170 -6.54 -18.01 18.44
C ALA A 170 -5.14 -18.02 17.82
N PHE A 171 -4.80 -19.06 17.03
CA PHE A 171 -3.56 -19.10 16.28
C PHE A 171 -3.49 -17.97 15.23
N VAL A 172 -4.62 -17.70 14.53
CA VAL A 172 -4.70 -16.61 13.54
C VAL A 172 -4.50 -15.26 14.23
N GLU A 173 -5.20 -15.01 15.34
CA GLU A 173 -5.04 -13.78 16.14
C GLU A 173 -3.58 -13.55 16.54
N LYS A 174 -2.92 -14.59 17.08
CA LYS A 174 -1.53 -14.53 17.50
C LYS A 174 -0.57 -14.26 16.31
N MET A 175 -0.80 -14.91 15.17
CA MET A 175 0.03 -14.72 13.99
C MET A 175 -0.12 -13.32 13.39
N VAL A 176 -1.35 -12.81 13.35
CA VAL A 176 -1.64 -11.47 12.82
C VAL A 176 -1.07 -10.38 13.76
N ASP A 177 -1.18 -10.57 15.07
CA ASP A 177 -0.59 -9.66 16.06
C ASP A 177 0.95 -9.63 15.96
N PHE A 178 1.58 -10.82 15.82
CA PHE A 178 3.02 -10.93 15.54
C PHE A 178 3.42 -10.15 14.27
N CYS A 179 2.61 -10.25 13.21
CA CYS A 179 2.89 -9.50 11.97
C CYS A 179 2.78 -7.99 12.16
N ALA A 180 1.85 -7.51 13.01
CA ALA A 180 1.78 -6.10 13.36
C ALA A 180 3.06 -5.63 14.09
N ASP A 181 3.56 -6.41 15.05
CA ASP A 181 4.82 -6.12 15.75
C ASP A 181 6.02 -6.12 14.80
N LEU A 182 6.08 -7.09 13.89
CA LEU A 182 7.10 -7.15 12.84
C LEU A 182 7.11 -5.88 11.99
N LEU A 183 5.94 -5.41 11.55
CA LEU A 183 5.82 -4.23 10.71
C LEU A 183 6.15 -2.94 11.47
N ILE A 184 5.73 -2.82 12.73
CA ILE A 184 6.12 -1.71 13.59
C ILE A 184 7.64 -1.69 13.74
N LYS A 185 8.25 -2.84 14.03
CA LYS A 185 9.70 -2.97 14.13
C LYS A 185 10.42 -2.59 12.85
N LEU A 186 9.88 -3.00 11.70
CA LEU A 186 10.42 -2.67 10.39
C LEU A 186 10.43 -1.16 10.13
N TYR A 187 9.32 -0.49 10.41
CA TYR A 187 9.16 0.94 10.13
C TYR A 187 9.87 1.85 11.16
N GLU A 188 10.11 1.38 12.37
CA GLU A 188 10.62 2.19 13.48
C GLU A 188 11.88 3.01 13.13
N PRO A 189 12.92 2.47 12.48
CA PRO A 189 14.08 3.26 12.10
C PRO A 189 13.78 4.35 11.08
N LEU A 190 12.92 4.04 10.09
CA LEU A 190 12.52 5.03 9.07
C LEU A 190 11.66 6.15 9.68
N VAL A 191 10.81 5.82 10.63
CA VAL A 191 10.00 6.82 11.37
C VAL A 191 10.92 7.71 12.21
N ASN A 192 11.92 7.14 12.89
CA ASN A 192 12.92 7.90 13.62
C ASN A 192 13.77 8.81 12.70
N ASP A 193 13.97 8.41 11.44
CA ASP A 193 14.62 9.20 10.38
C ASP A 193 13.63 10.17 9.69
N GLY A 194 12.43 10.33 10.26
CA GLY A 194 11.42 11.30 9.83
C GLY A 194 10.55 10.86 8.67
N LEU A 195 10.32 9.55 8.47
CA LEU A 195 9.26 9.06 7.59
C LEU A 195 7.90 9.55 8.10
N GLU A 196 7.07 10.10 7.20
CA GLU A 196 5.83 10.78 7.58
C GLU A 196 4.58 9.95 7.32
N VAL A 197 4.70 8.84 6.59
CA VAL A 197 3.55 8.00 6.22
C VAL A 197 3.95 6.54 6.13
N LEU A 198 3.14 5.66 6.71
CA LEU A 198 3.20 4.21 6.49
C LEU A 198 2.23 3.84 5.38
N SER A 199 2.65 2.95 4.48
CA SER A 199 1.78 2.42 3.43
C SER A 199 1.58 0.91 3.62
N ILE A 200 0.32 0.50 3.78
CA ILE A 200 -0.09 -0.85 4.15
C ILE A 200 -1.04 -1.39 3.08
N ALA A 201 -0.71 -2.54 2.50
CA ALA A 201 -1.59 -3.29 1.59
C ALA A 201 -2.05 -4.59 2.25
N ASP A 202 -3.34 -4.74 2.52
CA ASP A 202 -3.87 -5.93 3.21
C ASP A 202 -4.97 -6.67 2.40
N PRO A 203 -4.68 -7.07 1.14
CA PRO A 203 -5.68 -7.60 0.21
C PRO A 203 -6.39 -8.87 0.71
N THR A 204 -5.73 -9.68 1.53
CA THR A 204 -6.34 -10.89 2.09
C THR A 204 -7.49 -10.60 3.06
N ALA A 205 -7.59 -9.36 3.56
CA ALA A 205 -8.70 -8.90 4.41
C ALA A 205 -9.94 -8.44 3.64
N SER A 206 -10.00 -8.65 2.32
CA SER A 206 -11.13 -8.25 1.46
C SER A 206 -12.37 -9.13 1.62
N GLY A 207 -13.52 -8.63 1.14
CA GLY A 207 -14.77 -9.38 1.07
C GLY A 207 -14.75 -10.57 0.13
N ASP A 208 -13.80 -10.57 -0.81
CA ASP A 208 -13.58 -11.71 -1.72
C ASP A 208 -13.04 -12.96 -0.98
N LEU A 209 -12.45 -12.81 0.22
CA LEU A 209 -11.78 -13.88 0.96
C LEU A 209 -12.34 -14.12 2.37
N ILE A 210 -12.70 -13.06 3.10
CA ILE A 210 -13.21 -13.17 4.48
C ILE A 210 -14.47 -12.32 4.67
N ASN A 211 -15.35 -12.76 5.56
CA ASN A 211 -16.55 -12.01 5.91
C ASN A 211 -16.24 -10.84 6.87
N PRO A 212 -17.18 -9.88 7.06
CA PRO A 212 -16.98 -8.73 7.94
C PRO A 212 -16.60 -9.09 9.38
N ARG A 213 -17.20 -10.15 9.96
CA ARG A 213 -16.89 -10.59 11.33
C ARG A 213 -15.45 -11.08 11.47
N GLN A 214 -14.93 -11.76 10.43
CA GLN A 214 -13.53 -12.21 10.41
C GLN A 214 -12.58 -11.00 10.28
N MET A 215 -12.90 -10.02 9.42
CA MET A 215 -12.12 -8.78 9.34
C MET A 215 -12.09 -8.05 10.69
N GLU A 216 -13.25 -7.88 11.33
CA GLU A 216 -13.35 -7.22 12.63
C GLU A 216 -12.54 -7.95 13.70
N ARG A 217 -12.55 -9.28 13.68
CA ARG A 217 -11.84 -10.11 14.65
C ARG A 217 -10.33 -10.12 14.44
N PHE A 218 -9.87 -10.29 13.20
CA PHE A 218 -8.47 -10.61 12.90
C PHE A 218 -7.67 -9.42 12.38
N ALA A 219 -8.20 -8.67 11.39
CA ALA A 219 -7.43 -7.62 10.73
C ALA A 219 -7.52 -6.27 11.48
N VAL A 220 -8.72 -5.87 11.91
CA VAL A 220 -8.94 -4.57 12.54
C VAL A 220 -8.08 -4.34 13.79
N PRO A 221 -7.93 -5.28 14.74
CA PRO A 221 -7.09 -5.04 15.92
C PRO A 221 -5.62 -4.79 15.58
N ALA A 222 -5.06 -5.54 14.64
CA ALA A 222 -3.67 -5.39 14.22
C ALA A 222 -3.42 -4.09 13.44
N LEU A 223 -4.35 -3.73 12.53
CA LEU A 223 -4.31 -2.45 11.81
C LEU A 223 -4.42 -1.27 12.79
N LYS A 224 -5.30 -1.39 13.80
CA LYS A 224 -5.44 -0.38 14.85
C LYS A 224 -4.16 -0.24 15.67
N LYS A 225 -3.54 -1.34 16.08
CA LYS A 225 -2.25 -1.35 16.80
C LYS A 225 -1.17 -0.57 16.01
N MET A 226 -1.04 -0.84 14.72
CA MET A 226 -0.10 -0.12 13.85
C MET A 226 -0.46 1.36 13.71
N SER A 227 -1.73 1.68 13.52
CA SER A 227 -2.20 3.06 13.35
C SER A 227 -2.03 3.88 14.63
N ASP A 228 -2.34 3.30 15.79
CA ASP A 228 -2.15 3.97 17.09
C ASP A 228 -0.66 4.25 17.35
N TRP A 229 0.22 3.28 17.02
CA TRP A 229 1.66 3.49 17.09
C TRP A 229 2.13 4.61 16.15
N ALA A 230 1.72 4.57 14.88
CA ALA A 230 2.07 5.60 13.90
C ALA A 230 1.59 6.99 14.36
N LYS A 231 0.35 7.09 14.83
CA LYS A 231 -0.22 8.31 15.36
C LYS A 231 0.55 8.85 16.57
N SER A 232 1.03 7.97 17.46
CA SER A 232 1.85 8.36 18.60
C SER A 232 3.20 8.98 18.21
N LYS A 233 3.63 8.73 16.97
CA LYS A 233 4.84 9.28 16.34
C LYS A 233 4.57 10.47 15.40
N GLY A 234 3.31 10.90 15.26
CA GLY A 234 2.92 11.93 14.31
C GLY A 234 2.96 11.49 12.83
N VAL A 235 2.82 10.18 12.57
CA VAL A 235 2.93 9.56 11.25
C VAL A 235 1.56 9.17 10.72
N TYR A 236 1.28 9.50 9.46
CA TYR A 236 0.05 9.10 8.77
C TYR A 236 0.09 7.63 8.37
N THR A 237 -1.08 7.05 8.14
CA THR A 237 -1.23 5.66 7.68
C THR A 237 -2.12 5.58 6.45
N ILE A 238 -1.61 5.00 5.36
CA ILE A 238 -2.36 4.62 4.17
C ILE A 238 -2.66 3.13 4.27
N LEU A 239 -3.94 2.78 4.17
CA LEU A 239 -4.39 1.39 4.03
C LEU A 239 -4.97 1.18 2.64
N HIS A 240 -4.64 0.07 2.00
CA HIS A 240 -5.29 -0.40 0.79
C HIS A 240 -5.72 -1.85 0.97
N ILE A 241 -6.94 -2.15 0.62
CA ILE A 241 -7.47 -3.51 0.54
C ILE A 241 -8.06 -3.70 -0.85
N CYS A 242 -7.41 -4.55 -1.66
CA CYS A 242 -7.92 -4.94 -2.97
C CYS A 242 -9.20 -5.76 -2.82
N GLY A 243 -10.05 -5.75 -3.84
CA GLY A 243 -11.28 -6.51 -3.86
C GLY A 243 -12.47 -5.78 -3.24
N ASP A 244 -13.61 -6.46 -3.18
CA ASP A 244 -14.84 -5.86 -2.68
C ASP A 244 -14.82 -5.70 -1.16
N THR A 245 -14.94 -4.47 -0.70
CA THR A 245 -15.05 -4.10 0.71
C THR A 245 -16.31 -3.30 1.01
N SER A 246 -17.31 -3.36 0.13
CA SER A 246 -18.55 -2.57 0.21
C SER A 246 -19.39 -2.90 1.45
N ASP A 247 -19.28 -4.12 1.97
CA ASP A 247 -20.03 -4.63 3.12
C ASP A 247 -19.39 -4.26 4.47
N ARG A 248 -18.25 -3.56 4.47
CA ARG A 248 -17.44 -3.29 5.66
C ARG A 248 -16.91 -1.86 5.76
N LEU A 249 -17.48 -0.90 5.05
CA LEU A 249 -17.01 0.49 5.00
C LEU A 249 -16.85 1.14 6.38
N GLU A 250 -17.79 0.92 7.30
CA GLU A 250 -17.72 1.46 8.66
C GLU A 250 -16.56 0.88 9.50
N MET A 251 -16.08 -0.33 9.14
CA MET A 251 -14.98 -0.96 9.89
C MET A 251 -13.66 -0.24 9.67
N PHE A 252 -13.50 0.46 8.54
CA PHE A 252 -12.28 1.25 8.31
C PHE A 252 -12.10 2.33 9.36
N LEU A 253 -13.17 2.92 9.88
CA LEU A 253 -13.10 3.89 10.99
C LEU A 253 -12.52 3.27 12.26
N LYS A 254 -12.74 1.96 12.47
CA LYS A 254 -12.23 1.24 13.65
C LYS A 254 -10.73 0.91 13.54
N THR A 255 -10.16 0.90 12.33
CA THR A 255 -8.73 0.64 12.14
C THR A 255 -7.83 1.78 12.63
N GLY A 256 -8.37 2.98 12.76
CA GLY A 256 -7.60 4.17 13.11
C GLY A 256 -6.66 4.67 12.00
N CYS A 257 -6.64 4.05 10.81
CA CYS A 257 -5.84 4.50 9.67
C CYS A 257 -6.26 5.90 9.23
N THR A 258 -5.30 6.68 8.74
CA THR A 258 -5.56 8.06 8.29
C THR A 258 -6.37 8.07 6.99
N VAL A 259 -6.02 7.17 6.07
CA VAL A 259 -6.64 7.11 4.76
C VAL A 259 -6.83 5.67 4.30
N ILE A 260 -7.93 5.40 3.59
CA ILE A 260 -8.18 4.14 2.88
C ILE A 260 -8.25 4.39 1.37
N PHE A 261 -7.56 3.56 0.58
CA PHE A 261 -7.68 3.51 -0.87
C PHE A 261 -8.51 2.30 -1.28
N PHE A 262 -9.56 2.55 -2.05
CA PHE A 262 -10.55 1.56 -2.44
C PHE A 262 -10.27 0.95 -3.81
N ASP A 263 -10.57 -0.36 -3.88
CA ASP A 263 -10.66 -1.09 -5.15
C ASP A 263 -11.80 -0.55 -6.03
N GLN A 264 -11.72 -0.73 -7.35
CA GLN A 264 -12.75 -0.33 -8.32
C GLN A 264 -14.09 -1.03 -8.09
N LYS A 265 -14.14 -2.15 -7.37
CA LYS A 265 -15.36 -2.85 -7.00
C LYS A 265 -16.22 -2.07 -5.98
N VAL A 266 -15.63 -1.15 -5.24
CA VAL A 266 -16.34 -0.37 -4.22
C VAL A 266 -17.10 0.78 -4.85
N ASN A 267 -18.36 0.96 -4.50
CA ASN A 267 -19.12 2.13 -4.89
C ASN A 267 -18.60 3.37 -4.17
N ILE A 268 -17.91 4.26 -4.90
CA ILE A 268 -17.25 5.44 -4.33
C ILE A 268 -18.25 6.46 -3.73
N ALA A 269 -19.46 6.54 -4.24
CA ALA A 269 -20.50 7.40 -3.67
C ALA A 269 -20.93 6.89 -2.29
N LYS A 270 -21.06 5.56 -2.15
CA LYS A 270 -21.35 4.93 -0.85
C LYS A 270 -20.20 5.08 0.13
N ALA A 271 -18.97 4.96 -0.34
CA ALA A 271 -17.78 5.22 0.47
C ALA A 271 -17.78 6.67 0.99
N LYS A 272 -18.12 7.65 0.14
CA LYS A 272 -18.26 9.06 0.55
C LYS A 272 -19.36 9.25 1.60
N GLU A 273 -20.52 8.61 1.43
CA GLU A 273 -21.62 8.70 2.41
C GLU A 273 -21.19 8.24 3.80
N VAL A 274 -20.43 7.13 3.87
CA VAL A 274 -20.02 6.52 5.15
C VAL A 274 -18.83 7.24 5.78
N LEU A 275 -17.81 7.61 4.98
CA LEU A 275 -16.51 8.07 5.46
C LEU A 275 -16.30 9.58 5.35
N GLY A 276 -17.07 10.27 4.49
CA GLY A 276 -16.90 11.70 4.25
C GLY A 276 -16.89 12.53 5.54
N GLY A 277 -15.86 13.37 5.71
CA GLY A 277 -15.64 14.17 6.90
C GLY A 277 -15.18 13.42 8.15
N LYS A 278 -15.01 12.08 8.08
CA LYS A 278 -14.59 11.24 9.21
C LYS A 278 -13.23 10.59 8.97
N MET A 279 -12.91 10.25 7.72
CA MET A 279 -11.69 9.60 7.30
C MET A 279 -11.37 10.03 5.86
N CYS A 280 -10.12 10.32 5.57
CA CYS A 280 -9.70 10.53 4.20
C CYS A 280 -9.82 9.20 3.43
N PHE A 281 -10.26 9.27 2.20
CA PHE A 281 -10.34 8.09 1.34
C PHE A 281 -9.91 8.42 -0.09
N GLY A 282 -9.58 7.42 -0.85
CA GLY A 282 -9.20 7.59 -2.24
C GLY A 282 -9.67 6.43 -3.09
N GLY A 283 -9.65 6.64 -4.37
CA GLY A 283 -10.05 5.65 -5.36
C GLY A 283 -10.58 6.33 -6.62
N ASN A 284 -11.23 5.59 -7.44
CA ASN A 284 -11.08 4.14 -7.64
C ASN A 284 -11.26 3.83 -9.12
N VAL A 285 -10.50 4.59 -9.93
CA VAL A 285 -10.52 4.40 -11.38
C VAL A 285 -10.01 3.00 -11.72
N ASP A 286 -10.79 2.24 -12.51
CA ASP A 286 -10.44 0.87 -12.87
C ASP A 286 -9.11 0.80 -13.63
N PRO A 287 -8.08 0.09 -13.11
CA PRO A 287 -6.77 0.05 -13.74
C PRO A 287 -6.75 -0.75 -15.05
N VAL A 288 -7.68 -1.69 -15.22
CA VAL A 288 -7.74 -2.56 -16.40
C VAL A 288 -8.79 -2.08 -17.40
N HIS A 289 -10.05 -1.95 -16.94
CA HIS A 289 -11.12 -1.60 -17.86
C HIS A 289 -11.09 -0.13 -18.29
N VAL A 290 -10.46 0.74 -17.51
CA VAL A 290 -10.32 2.17 -17.86
C VAL A 290 -8.88 2.50 -18.25
N LEU A 291 -7.92 2.44 -17.30
CA LEU A 291 -6.56 2.96 -17.58
C LEU A 291 -5.82 2.18 -18.67
N LEU A 292 -6.03 0.85 -18.75
CA LEU A 292 -5.37 0.04 -19.77
C LEU A 292 -6.13 0.03 -21.10
N ASN A 293 -7.47 -0.11 -21.07
CA ASN A 293 -8.23 -0.48 -22.25
C ASN A 293 -8.98 0.70 -22.93
N LYS A 294 -9.02 1.87 -22.29
CA LYS A 294 -9.72 3.05 -22.82
C LYS A 294 -8.78 4.04 -23.48
N THR A 295 -9.34 4.95 -24.27
CA THR A 295 -8.63 6.10 -24.83
C THR A 295 -8.41 7.19 -23.78
N ALA A 296 -7.45 8.07 -23.98
CA ALA A 296 -7.16 9.16 -23.05
C ALA A 296 -8.38 10.05 -22.74
N PRO A 297 -9.26 10.45 -23.70
CA PRO A 297 -10.49 11.17 -23.38
C PRO A 297 -11.47 10.39 -22.49
N GLU A 298 -11.59 9.07 -22.68
CA GLU A 298 -12.45 8.23 -21.82
C GLU A 298 -11.84 8.08 -20.41
N VAL A 299 -10.51 8.01 -20.29
CA VAL A 299 -9.80 8.04 -19.00
C VAL A 299 -10.05 9.37 -18.29
N GLU A 300 -9.95 10.50 -19.01
CA GLU A 300 -10.24 11.82 -18.47
C GLU A 300 -11.68 11.89 -17.92
N GLN A 301 -12.66 11.43 -18.70
CA GLN A 301 -14.06 11.42 -18.28
C GLN A 301 -14.24 10.59 -16.99
N ALA A 302 -13.73 9.36 -16.95
CA ALA A 302 -13.86 8.50 -15.77
C ALA A 302 -13.22 9.12 -14.52
N CYS A 303 -12.05 9.75 -14.65
CA CYS A 303 -11.41 10.46 -13.55
C CYS A 303 -12.24 11.63 -13.04
N ARG A 304 -12.82 12.43 -13.96
CA ARG A 304 -13.70 13.55 -13.62
C ARG A 304 -14.95 13.08 -12.86
N GLU A 305 -15.59 12.02 -13.32
CA GLU A 305 -16.77 11.44 -12.66
C GLU A 305 -16.47 11.01 -11.22
N VAL A 306 -15.35 10.34 -11.01
CA VAL A 306 -14.93 9.94 -9.65
C VAL A 306 -14.67 11.15 -8.76
N ILE A 307 -13.98 12.18 -9.27
CA ILE A 307 -13.71 13.40 -8.51
C ILE A 307 -15.00 14.18 -8.21
N GLU A 308 -15.92 14.28 -9.18
CA GLU A 308 -17.20 14.95 -8.99
C GLU A 308 -18.05 14.29 -7.91
N ILE A 309 -18.02 12.98 -7.82
CA ILE A 309 -18.73 12.22 -6.79
C ILE A 309 -18.06 12.39 -5.43
N ALA A 310 -16.77 12.17 -5.36
CA ALA A 310 -16.05 11.96 -4.10
C ALA A 310 -15.26 13.19 -3.62
N GLY A 311 -14.71 13.99 -4.53
CA GLY A 311 -13.69 14.99 -4.23
C GLY A 311 -14.20 16.34 -3.73
N LYS A 312 -15.45 16.73 -3.98
CA LYS A 312 -15.98 18.10 -3.82
C LYS A 312 -15.72 18.76 -2.45
N ASP A 313 -15.73 17.97 -1.39
CA ASP A 313 -15.67 18.48 -0.02
C ASP A 313 -14.26 18.40 0.59
N GLY A 314 -13.26 17.92 -0.17
CA GLY A 314 -11.93 17.59 0.35
C GLY A 314 -11.88 16.21 1.00
N GLY A 315 -10.77 15.89 1.69
CA GLY A 315 -10.58 14.57 2.30
C GLY A 315 -10.58 13.41 1.31
N PHE A 316 -10.21 13.66 0.05
CA PHE A 316 -10.22 12.71 -1.05
C PHE A 316 -8.91 12.75 -1.84
N VAL A 317 -8.47 11.58 -2.33
CA VAL A 317 -7.31 11.40 -3.21
C VAL A 317 -7.71 10.61 -4.44
N LEU A 318 -7.38 11.09 -5.64
CA LEU A 318 -7.57 10.29 -6.87
C LEU A 318 -6.50 9.20 -6.93
N VAL A 319 -6.94 7.95 -6.95
CA VAL A 319 -6.07 6.76 -6.97
C VAL A 319 -6.68 5.72 -7.92
N PRO A 320 -5.90 4.93 -8.66
CA PRO A 320 -6.43 3.74 -9.32
C PRO A 320 -7.00 2.76 -8.30
N GLY A 321 -7.96 1.95 -8.69
CA GLY A 321 -8.61 0.99 -7.80
C GLY A 321 -7.68 -0.12 -7.26
N CYS A 322 -6.55 -0.34 -7.90
CA CYS A 322 -5.50 -1.28 -7.49
C CYS A 322 -4.17 -0.93 -8.15
N ASP A 323 -3.15 -1.77 -8.00
CA ASP A 323 -1.89 -1.66 -8.74
C ASP A 323 -2.16 -1.65 -10.26
N ILE A 324 -1.37 -0.88 -10.99
CA ILE A 324 -1.58 -0.65 -12.42
C ILE A 324 -0.83 -1.68 -13.27
N PRO A 325 -1.45 -2.20 -14.35
CA PRO A 325 -0.76 -3.06 -15.31
C PRO A 325 0.48 -2.40 -15.90
N PRO A 326 1.59 -3.15 -16.08
CA PRO A 326 2.83 -2.59 -16.62
C PRO A 326 2.74 -2.18 -18.10
N THR A 327 1.62 -2.44 -18.75
CA THR A 327 1.38 -2.16 -20.17
C THR A 327 0.47 -0.97 -20.44
N ILE A 328 0.04 -0.26 -19.39
CA ILE A 328 -0.71 1.01 -19.56
C ILE A 328 0.14 2.00 -20.35
N SER A 329 -0.47 2.67 -21.33
CA SER A 329 0.20 3.71 -22.09
C SER A 329 0.59 4.90 -21.20
N TYR A 330 1.73 5.51 -21.48
CA TYR A 330 2.13 6.73 -20.77
C TYR A 330 1.09 7.86 -20.96
N GLU A 331 0.43 7.92 -22.12
CA GLU A 331 -0.63 8.89 -22.40
C GLU A 331 -1.80 8.75 -21.43
N ASN A 332 -2.32 7.54 -21.21
CA ASN A 332 -3.41 7.30 -20.27
C ASN A 332 -2.98 7.59 -18.83
N LEU A 333 -1.76 7.20 -18.45
CA LEU A 333 -1.23 7.47 -17.13
C LEU A 333 -1.04 8.98 -16.90
N LYS A 334 -0.53 9.70 -17.90
CA LYS A 334 -0.41 11.15 -17.86
C LYS A 334 -1.78 11.83 -17.75
N THR A 335 -2.76 11.38 -18.54
CA THR A 335 -4.13 11.91 -18.51
C THR A 335 -4.76 11.72 -17.11
N PHE A 336 -4.60 10.54 -16.51
CA PHE A 336 -5.07 10.27 -15.16
C PHE A 336 -4.53 11.30 -14.14
N HIS A 337 -3.23 11.61 -14.21
CA HIS A 337 -2.63 12.62 -13.32
C HIS A 337 -3.05 14.05 -13.68
N ASP A 338 -3.09 14.38 -14.96
CA ASP A 338 -3.40 15.74 -15.43
C ASP A 338 -4.82 16.18 -15.02
N VAL A 339 -5.78 15.27 -14.97
CA VAL A 339 -7.14 15.59 -14.50
C VAL A 339 -7.10 16.12 -13.07
N ALA A 340 -6.43 15.44 -12.17
CA ALA A 340 -6.33 15.86 -10.76
C ALA A 340 -5.47 17.11 -10.59
N LEU A 341 -4.33 17.20 -11.30
CA LEU A 341 -3.42 18.33 -11.24
C LEU A 341 -4.05 19.64 -11.73
N ASN A 342 -4.98 19.57 -12.70
CA ASN A 342 -5.68 20.71 -13.27
C ASN A 342 -7.07 20.94 -12.66
N TRP A 343 -7.52 20.06 -11.75
CA TRP A 343 -8.80 20.22 -11.08
C TRP A 343 -8.77 21.42 -10.14
N LYS A 344 -9.78 22.29 -10.28
CA LYS A 344 -10.00 23.39 -9.36
C LYS A 344 -11.34 23.18 -8.66
N TYR A 345 -11.33 23.28 -7.36
CA TYR A 345 -12.53 23.16 -6.53
C TYR A 345 -13.48 24.35 -6.71
#